data_0bf9c087a0a66c2c01514742801e1c5d
#
_entry.id   0bf9c087a0a66c2c01514742801e1c5d
#
_cell.length_a   1.000
_cell.length_b   1.000
_cell.length_c   1.000
_cell.angle_alpha   90.00
_cell.angle_beta   90.00
_cell.angle_gamma   90.00
#
_symmetry.space_group_name_H-M   'P 1'
#
loop_
_entity.id
_entity.type
_entity.pdbx_description
1 polymer ?
#
loop_
_entity_poly.entity_id
_entity_poly.type
_entity_poly.pdbx_seq_one_letter_code
_entity_poly.pdbx_strand_id
1 'polypeptide(L)'
;MDQKNSKASALNPTVVKLGAVSFFADVASEMLYPVTPIFLTSVLGASMTSVGLIEGIAESIASLMKVYSGSWSDRIARRKPFVVVGYLLGALSKPIIGASHSWVGVLGARALDRTGKGLRSAPRDAMIADSVEPAKRGAAFGWHRGMDTLGATVGPLFAILLLSLNPDELRSLYFWALIPGLVSVAIIFSIREPRHKIESRNWENPFKTWGRFDRPFKQYLFAWGVFSLANSSDVFLLMRAKAFGFSTQSVILLFCAYNLTYSFSSPWLGKLSDEIGRKTLLVSGLLVFCAVYLGFGLANSAWHFWAFFLIYGLYMGATEGVGKALAIDLAPEGLKATSVGMLGTVTGLCTIFASFVAGALWDQIGPSWAFYYAAAGAFIAAMLIFLDQSTPNKKEESYAPLA
;
A
#
# COMPACT_ATOMS: atom_id res chain seq x y z
N MET A 1 39.05 -9.54 -5.89
CA MET A 1 38.42 -10.88 -5.90
C MET A 1 37.07 -10.93 -5.12
N ASP A 2 36.75 -9.95 -4.25
CA ASP A 2 35.59 -10.02 -3.33
C ASP A 2 34.22 -9.63 -3.89
N GLN A 3 34.14 -8.88 -5.00
CA GLN A 3 32.84 -8.44 -5.53
C GLN A 3 32.02 -9.50 -6.28
N LYS A 4 32.68 -10.53 -6.84
CA LYS A 4 31.96 -11.63 -7.53
C LYS A 4 31.31 -12.60 -6.56
N ASN A 5 31.91 -12.85 -5.39
CA ASN A 5 31.35 -13.73 -4.36
C ASN A 5 30.21 -13.10 -3.57
N SER A 6 30.14 -11.76 -3.46
CA SER A 6 29.06 -11.09 -2.72
C SER A 6 27.70 -11.12 -3.43
N LYS A 7 27.68 -11.23 -4.78
CA LYS A 7 26.44 -11.42 -5.55
C LYS A 7 25.89 -12.86 -5.48
N ALA A 8 26.70 -13.81 -5.03
CA ALA A 8 26.32 -15.22 -4.97
C ALA A 8 25.32 -15.54 -3.86
N SER A 9 25.10 -14.66 -2.86
CA SER A 9 24.11 -14.85 -1.80
C SER A 9 22.86 -13.99 -2.03
N ALA A 10 21.67 -14.56 -1.82
CA ALA A 10 20.40 -13.80 -1.82
C ALA A 10 20.37 -12.75 -0.69
N LEU A 11 21.09 -13.01 0.41
CA LEU A 11 21.20 -12.14 1.58
C LEU A 11 22.59 -11.48 1.61
N ASN A 12 22.94 -10.77 0.54
CA ASN A 12 24.16 -9.98 0.56
C ASN A 12 24.01 -8.72 1.48
N PRO A 13 25.13 -8.08 1.89
CA PRO A 13 25.09 -6.95 2.81
C PRO A 13 24.18 -5.78 2.36
N THR A 14 24.03 -5.56 1.04
CA THR A 14 23.14 -4.52 0.50
C THR A 14 21.69 -4.86 0.73
N VAL A 15 21.27 -6.10 0.46
CA VAL A 15 19.88 -6.56 0.70
C VAL A 15 19.55 -6.52 2.19
N VAL A 16 20.45 -6.99 3.06
CA VAL A 16 20.26 -6.97 4.51
C VAL A 16 20.09 -5.54 5.00
N LYS A 17 20.97 -4.61 4.57
CA LYS A 17 20.88 -3.21 4.95
C LYS A 17 19.62 -2.53 4.43
N LEU A 18 19.21 -2.78 3.17
CA LEU A 18 17.96 -2.24 2.63
C LEU A 18 16.72 -2.80 3.36
N GLY A 19 16.75 -4.05 3.79
CA GLY A 19 15.74 -4.62 4.67
C GLY A 19 15.68 -3.89 6.02
N ALA A 20 16.83 -3.65 6.66
CA ALA A 20 16.90 -2.89 7.91
C ALA A 20 16.41 -1.44 7.75
N VAL A 21 16.75 -0.78 6.63
CA VAL A 21 16.22 0.56 6.28
C VAL A 21 14.70 0.55 6.23
N SER A 22 14.11 -0.41 5.53
CA SER A 22 12.66 -0.55 5.45
C SER A 22 12.03 -0.84 6.80
N PHE A 23 12.60 -1.76 7.58
CA PHE A 23 12.13 -2.06 8.94
C PHE A 23 12.00 -0.79 9.79
N PHE A 24 13.08 -0.02 9.93
CA PHE A 24 13.05 1.20 10.75
C PHE A 24 12.13 2.28 10.19
N ALA A 25 12.04 2.41 8.88
CA ALA A 25 11.13 3.36 8.25
C ALA A 25 9.66 2.96 8.46
N ASP A 26 9.36 1.67 8.43
CA ASP A 26 7.99 1.18 8.64
C ASP A 26 7.63 1.20 10.13
N VAL A 27 8.57 0.93 11.06
CA VAL A 27 8.37 1.23 12.49
C VAL A 27 7.94 2.69 12.67
N ALA A 28 8.66 3.65 12.04
CA ALA A 28 8.36 5.08 12.15
C ALA A 28 7.00 5.46 11.55
N SER A 29 6.59 4.83 10.45
CA SER A 29 5.36 5.18 9.73
C SER A 29 4.13 4.48 10.30
N GLU A 30 4.26 3.19 10.59
CA GLU A 30 3.14 2.36 11.00
C GLU A 30 2.74 2.55 12.46
N MET A 31 3.68 3.02 13.33
CA MET A 31 3.30 3.48 14.67
C MET A 31 2.34 4.70 14.63
N LEU A 32 2.39 5.50 13.57
CA LEU A 32 1.57 6.70 13.43
C LEU A 32 0.32 6.49 12.57
N TYR A 33 0.30 5.45 11.72
CA TYR A 33 -0.80 5.24 10.79
C TYR A 33 -2.17 5.16 11.47
N PRO A 34 -2.39 4.31 12.49
CA PRO A 34 -3.67 4.24 13.20
C PRO A 34 -3.94 5.44 14.12
N VAL A 35 -2.89 6.18 14.51
CA VAL A 35 -3.00 7.33 15.41
C VAL A 35 -3.35 8.63 14.67
N THR A 36 -2.87 8.79 13.44
CA THR A 36 -3.03 10.05 12.67
C THR A 36 -4.49 10.47 12.49
N PRO A 37 -5.45 9.61 12.11
CA PRO A 37 -6.84 10.01 11.98
C PRO A 37 -7.47 10.41 13.33
N ILE A 38 -7.07 9.73 14.43
CA ILE A 38 -7.51 10.06 15.79
C ILE A 38 -6.95 11.43 16.19
N PHE A 39 -5.67 11.70 15.91
CA PHE A 39 -5.04 12.98 16.14
C PHE A 39 -5.74 14.11 15.35
N LEU A 40 -6.04 13.91 14.08
CA LEU A 40 -6.76 14.85 13.23
C LEU A 40 -8.14 15.21 13.80
N THR A 41 -8.91 14.19 14.20
CA THR A 41 -10.29 14.41 14.66
C THR A 41 -10.36 14.86 16.12
N SER A 42 -9.63 14.20 17.02
CA SER A 42 -9.76 14.44 18.47
C SER A 42 -8.91 15.62 18.96
N VAL A 43 -7.75 15.91 18.33
CA VAL A 43 -6.85 16.98 18.76
C VAL A 43 -7.01 18.24 17.91
N LEU A 44 -7.15 18.08 16.58
CA LEU A 44 -7.24 19.21 15.65
C LEU A 44 -8.68 19.54 15.22
N GLY A 45 -9.68 18.77 15.65
CA GLY A 45 -11.10 19.01 15.32
C GLY A 45 -11.41 18.85 13.83
N ALA A 46 -10.62 18.10 13.07
CA ALA A 46 -10.84 17.90 11.65
C ALA A 46 -12.07 17.02 11.40
N SER A 47 -12.86 17.37 10.35
CA SER A 47 -13.97 16.55 9.89
C SER A 47 -13.45 15.27 9.20
N MET A 48 -14.29 14.24 9.08
CA MET A 48 -13.94 13.03 8.33
C MET A 48 -13.77 13.31 6.84
N THR A 49 -14.42 14.32 6.29
CA THR A 49 -14.17 14.84 4.94
C THR A 49 -12.72 15.31 4.80
N SER A 50 -12.21 16.09 5.78
CA SER A 50 -10.81 16.54 5.77
C SER A 50 -9.82 15.37 5.91
N VAL A 51 -10.13 14.38 6.75
CA VAL A 51 -9.32 13.14 6.88
C VAL A 51 -9.29 12.40 5.55
N GLY A 52 -10.44 12.20 4.91
CA GLY A 52 -10.53 11.54 3.60
C GLY A 52 -9.75 12.28 2.51
N LEU A 53 -9.81 13.60 2.49
CA LEU A 53 -9.05 14.44 1.55
C LEU A 53 -7.55 14.32 1.76
N ILE A 54 -7.08 14.35 3.02
CA ILE A 54 -5.67 14.18 3.37
C ILE A 54 -5.16 12.82 2.89
N GLU A 55 -5.85 11.73 3.22
CA GLU A 55 -5.43 10.38 2.84
C GLU A 55 -5.51 10.15 1.32
N GLY A 56 -6.57 10.63 0.68
CA GLY A 56 -6.72 10.52 -0.78
C GLY A 56 -5.62 11.24 -1.55
N ILE A 57 -5.33 12.50 -1.20
CA ILE A 57 -4.25 13.28 -1.81
C ILE A 57 -2.89 12.62 -1.53
N ALA A 58 -2.66 12.19 -0.30
CA ALA A 58 -1.43 11.55 0.10
C ALA A 58 -1.15 10.28 -0.72
N GLU A 59 -2.12 9.39 -0.85
CA GLU A 59 -1.96 8.14 -1.61
C GLU A 59 -1.77 8.38 -3.11
N SER A 60 -2.46 9.37 -3.67
CA SER A 60 -2.28 9.77 -5.07
C SER A 60 -0.89 10.30 -5.34
N ILE A 61 -0.36 11.15 -4.46
CA ILE A 61 1.02 11.66 -4.56
C ILE A 61 2.02 10.50 -4.56
N ALA A 62 1.88 9.53 -3.64
CA ALA A 62 2.76 8.38 -3.57
C ALA A 62 2.72 7.54 -4.86
N SER A 63 1.52 7.30 -5.40
CA SER A 63 1.31 6.53 -6.62
C SER A 63 1.92 7.21 -7.84
N LEU A 64 1.69 8.51 -8.03
CA LEU A 64 2.24 9.29 -9.13
C LEU A 64 3.77 9.39 -9.05
N MET A 65 4.29 9.75 -7.88
CA MET A 65 5.74 9.89 -7.66
C MET A 65 6.48 8.58 -7.88
N LYS A 66 5.90 7.43 -7.57
CA LYS A 66 6.49 6.10 -7.80
C LYS A 66 6.72 5.85 -9.30
N VAL A 67 5.79 6.27 -10.17
CA VAL A 67 5.93 6.12 -11.63
C VAL A 67 7.10 6.96 -12.17
N TYR A 68 7.22 8.21 -11.70
CA TYR A 68 8.27 9.13 -12.19
C TYR A 68 9.64 8.82 -11.61
N SER A 69 9.72 8.47 -10.32
CA SER A 69 11.00 8.28 -9.62
C SER A 69 11.85 7.15 -10.21
N GLY A 70 11.21 6.06 -10.66
CA GLY A 70 11.89 4.97 -11.34
C GLY A 70 12.62 5.45 -12.59
N SER A 71 11.90 6.13 -13.48
CA SER A 71 12.48 6.63 -14.74
C SER A 71 13.54 7.72 -14.52
N TRP A 72 13.39 8.58 -13.52
CA TRP A 72 14.39 9.59 -13.18
C TRP A 72 15.68 8.98 -12.67
N SER A 73 15.57 7.99 -11.77
CA SER A 73 16.73 7.31 -11.20
C SER A 73 17.52 6.54 -12.28
N ASP A 74 16.83 5.93 -13.23
CA ASP A 74 17.46 5.22 -14.35
C ASP A 74 18.19 6.18 -15.30
N ARG A 75 17.59 7.35 -15.61
CA ARG A 75 18.23 8.37 -16.45
C ARG A 75 19.51 8.96 -15.84
N ILE A 76 19.52 9.18 -14.54
CA ILE A 76 20.67 9.75 -13.82
C ILE A 76 21.71 8.67 -13.51
N ALA A 77 21.36 7.38 -13.69
CA ALA A 77 22.17 6.20 -13.29
C ALA A 77 22.63 6.24 -11.83
N ARG A 78 21.85 6.88 -10.98
CA ARG A 78 22.07 6.98 -9.52
C ARG A 78 20.75 6.78 -8.80
N ARG A 79 20.65 5.75 -8.00
CA ARG A 79 19.44 5.40 -7.25
C ARG A 79 19.50 5.86 -5.81
N LYS A 80 20.68 5.78 -5.18
CA LYS A 80 20.89 6.12 -3.78
C LYS A 80 20.43 7.54 -3.40
N PRO A 81 20.65 8.62 -4.19
CA PRO A 81 20.16 9.95 -3.84
C PRO A 81 18.63 10.00 -3.69
N PHE A 82 17.89 9.33 -4.58
CA PHE A 82 16.42 9.25 -4.50
C PHE A 82 15.97 8.53 -3.23
N VAL A 83 16.66 7.43 -2.89
CA VAL A 83 16.38 6.65 -1.68
C VAL A 83 16.66 7.46 -0.44
N VAL A 84 17.82 8.15 -0.35
CA VAL A 84 18.18 9.01 0.78
C VAL A 84 17.16 10.13 0.96
N VAL A 85 16.89 10.90 -0.10
CA VAL A 85 15.94 12.02 -0.04
C VAL A 85 14.55 11.52 0.34
N GLY A 86 14.10 10.40 -0.25
CA GLY A 86 12.79 9.84 0.03
C GLY A 86 12.61 9.42 1.49
N TYR A 87 13.60 8.77 2.09
CA TYR A 87 13.54 8.41 3.53
C TYR A 87 13.70 9.62 4.44
N LEU A 88 14.53 10.61 4.06
CA LEU A 88 14.69 11.85 4.82
C LEU A 88 13.38 12.66 4.86
N LEU A 89 12.71 12.83 3.71
CA LEU A 89 11.41 13.48 3.65
C LEU A 89 10.38 12.75 4.53
N GLY A 90 10.37 11.41 4.47
CA GLY A 90 9.53 10.59 5.35
C GLY A 90 9.87 10.73 6.84
N ALA A 91 11.14 10.85 7.23
CA ALA A 91 11.53 11.05 8.62
C ALA A 91 11.13 12.45 9.12
N LEU A 92 11.43 13.50 8.34
CA LEU A 92 11.19 14.89 8.72
C LEU A 92 9.69 15.25 8.71
N SER A 93 8.86 14.61 7.90
CA SER A 93 7.42 14.84 7.89
C SER A 93 6.75 14.57 9.25
N LYS A 94 7.27 13.62 10.01
CA LYS A 94 6.67 13.20 11.28
C LYS A 94 6.65 14.31 12.33
N PRO A 95 7.78 14.90 12.72
CA PRO A 95 7.76 16.02 13.67
C PRO A 95 6.97 17.23 13.14
N ILE A 96 6.91 17.45 11.80
CA ILE A 96 6.08 18.51 11.21
C ILE A 96 4.59 18.23 11.47
N ILE A 97 4.14 16.96 11.35
CA ILE A 97 2.77 16.60 11.72
C ILE A 97 2.54 16.85 13.21
N GLY A 98 3.43 16.38 14.08
CA GLY A 98 3.32 16.58 15.53
C GLY A 98 3.28 18.06 15.96
N ALA A 99 4.03 18.91 15.28
CA ALA A 99 4.04 20.36 15.51
C ALA A 99 2.84 21.10 14.91
N SER A 100 2.07 20.46 14.03
CA SER A 100 0.94 21.11 13.34
C SER A 100 -0.21 21.43 14.30
N HIS A 101 -0.83 22.60 14.11
CA HIS A 101 -2.00 23.09 14.85
C HIS A 101 -3.28 23.12 14.00
N SER A 102 -3.20 22.70 12.73
CA SER A 102 -4.33 22.63 11.82
C SER A 102 -4.23 21.40 10.92
N TRP A 103 -5.36 20.91 10.44
CA TRP A 103 -5.40 19.80 9.49
C TRP A 103 -4.71 20.15 8.15
N VAL A 104 -4.66 21.43 7.76
CA VAL A 104 -3.95 21.88 6.54
C VAL A 104 -2.44 21.69 6.70
N GLY A 105 -1.88 21.98 7.89
CA GLY A 105 -0.47 21.70 8.18
C GLY A 105 -0.17 20.19 8.11
N VAL A 106 -1.07 19.35 8.62
CA VAL A 106 -0.95 17.90 8.50
C VAL A 106 -1.04 17.46 7.05
N LEU A 107 -1.94 18.03 6.23
CA LEU A 107 -2.01 17.74 4.79
C LEU A 107 -0.66 17.99 4.10
N GLY A 108 -0.04 19.15 4.33
CA GLY A 108 1.28 19.47 3.78
C GLY A 108 2.36 18.47 4.20
N ALA A 109 2.40 18.13 5.48
CA ALA A 109 3.37 17.17 6.00
C ALA A 109 3.11 15.72 5.50
N ARG A 110 1.85 15.31 5.36
CA ARG A 110 1.48 14.02 4.74
C ARG A 110 1.84 13.98 3.26
N ALA A 111 1.62 15.09 2.53
CA ALA A 111 2.05 15.20 1.14
C ALA A 111 3.57 15.04 1.00
N LEU A 112 4.34 15.65 1.92
CA LEU A 112 5.80 15.50 1.99
C LEU A 112 6.20 14.04 2.27
N ASP A 113 5.59 13.38 3.25
CA ASP A 113 5.81 11.96 3.57
C ASP A 113 5.56 11.06 2.35
N ARG A 114 4.44 11.26 1.68
CA ARG A 114 4.03 10.43 0.53
C ARG A 114 4.86 10.71 -0.73
N THR A 115 5.30 11.95 -0.92
CA THR A 115 6.31 12.29 -1.94
C THR A 115 7.60 11.51 -1.65
N GLY A 116 8.06 11.48 -0.41
CA GLY A 116 9.21 10.69 0.02
C GLY A 116 9.03 9.19 -0.25
N LYS A 117 7.86 8.63 0.09
CA LYS A 117 7.53 7.22 -0.16
C LYS A 117 7.55 6.89 -1.65
N GLY A 118 6.91 7.71 -2.49
CA GLY A 118 6.90 7.53 -3.93
C GLY A 118 8.29 7.66 -4.55
N LEU A 119 9.08 8.64 -4.08
CA LEU A 119 10.42 8.91 -4.60
C LEU A 119 11.39 7.74 -4.35
N ARG A 120 11.32 7.09 -3.17
CA ARG A 120 12.26 6.03 -2.77
C ARG A 120 11.90 4.63 -3.29
N SER A 121 10.61 4.34 -3.52
CA SER A 121 10.12 2.96 -3.70
C SER A 121 10.74 2.27 -4.91
N ALA A 122 10.59 2.82 -6.11
CA ALA A 122 11.11 2.20 -7.33
C ALA A 122 12.66 2.17 -7.38
N PRO A 123 13.39 3.25 -7.02
CA PRO A 123 14.86 3.20 -6.95
C PRO A 123 15.39 2.20 -5.92
N ARG A 124 14.76 2.07 -4.76
CA ARG A 124 15.12 1.06 -3.74
C ARG A 124 14.96 -0.35 -4.27
N ASP A 125 13.81 -0.66 -4.86
CA ASP A 125 13.52 -1.97 -5.42
C ASP A 125 14.52 -2.34 -6.52
N ALA A 126 14.89 -1.36 -7.34
CA ALA A 126 15.93 -1.53 -8.34
C ALA A 126 17.31 -1.77 -7.72
N MET A 127 17.67 -1.11 -6.61
CA MET A 127 18.94 -1.39 -5.89
C MET A 127 18.97 -2.82 -5.33
N ILE A 128 17.84 -3.35 -4.84
CA ILE A 128 17.73 -4.75 -4.41
C ILE A 128 17.96 -5.68 -5.61
N ALA A 129 17.24 -5.46 -6.72
CA ALA A 129 17.31 -6.30 -7.90
C ALA A 129 18.71 -6.37 -8.51
N ASP A 130 19.47 -5.25 -8.49
CA ASP A 130 20.83 -5.17 -9.06
C ASP A 130 21.90 -5.73 -8.14
N SER A 131 21.60 -5.86 -6.86
CA SER A 131 22.55 -6.39 -5.89
C SER A 131 22.64 -7.91 -5.87
N VAL A 132 21.70 -8.62 -6.53
CA VAL A 132 21.62 -10.09 -6.57
C VAL A 132 21.49 -10.61 -8.00
N GLU A 133 21.82 -11.90 -8.20
CA GLU A 133 21.57 -12.58 -9.45
C GLU A 133 20.07 -12.74 -9.73
N PRO A 134 19.62 -12.77 -11.01
CA PRO A 134 18.20 -12.89 -11.36
C PRO A 134 17.48 -14.06 -10.67
N ALA A 135 18.13 -15.22 -10.55
CA ALA A 135 17.57 -16.40 -9.90
C ALA A 135 17.32 -16.24 -8.40
N LYS A 136 17.94 -15.25 -7.74
CA LYS A 136 17.86 -15.00 -6.29
C LYS A 136 17.03 -13.77 -5.92
N ARG A 137 16.50 -13.05 -6.91
CA ARG A 137 15.67 -11.84 -6.69
C ARG A 137 14.45 -12.12 -5.81
N GLY A 138 13.77 -13.26 -6.04
CA GLY A 138 12.63 -13.66 -5.23
C GLY A 138 12.94 -13.73 -3.73
N ALA A 139 14.05 -14.38 -3.36
CA ALA A 139 14.47 -14.48 -1.97
C ALA A 139 14.90 -13.12 -1.38
N ALA A 140 15.56 -12.26 -2.18
CA ALA A 140 15.96 -10.92 -1.75
C ALA A 140 14.74 -10.01 -1.49
N PHE A 141 13.75 -10.02 -2.38
CA PHE A 141 12.50 -9.29 -2.18
C PHE A 141 11.66 -9.89 -1.05
N GLY A 142 11.67 -11.21 -0.89
CA GLY A 142 11.02 -11.89 0.24
C GLY A 142 11.60 -11.45 1.58
N TRP A 143 12.93 -11.38 1.71
CA TRP A 143 13.59 -10.83 2.89
C TRP A 143 13.19 -9.39 3.15
N HIS A 144 13.26 -8.55 2.11
CA HIS A 144 12.88 -7.15 2.23
C HIS A 144 11.42 -7.00 2.68
N ARG A 145 10.50 -7.75 2.09
CA ARG A 145 9.08 -7.73 2.49
C ARG A 145 8.86 -8.23 3.92
N GLY A 146 9.62 -9.25 4.34
CA GLY A 146 9.61 -9.72 5.72
C GLY A 146 10.00 -8.63 6.71
N MET A 147 11.03 -7.84 6.39
CA MET A 147 11.47 -6.71 7.20
C MET A 147 10.44 -5.57 7.22
N ASP A 148 9.79 -5.24 6.09
CA ASP A 148 8.66 -4.31 6.02
C ASP A 148 7.54 -4.74 6.97
N THR A 149 7.09 -6.00 6.85
CA THR A 149 6.00 -6.56 7.68
C THR A 149 6.35 -6.57 9.17
N LEU A 150 7.60 -6.90 9.50
CA LEU A 150 8.08 -6.86 10.88
C LEU A 150 8.05 -5.43 11.43
N GLY A 151 8.49 -4.44 10.63
CA GLY A 151 8.39 -3.02 10.99
C GLY A 151 6.95 -2.56 11.18
N ALA A 152 6.05 -2.98 10.27
CA ALA A 152 4.62 -2.68 10.35
C ALA A 152 3.92 -3.32 11.57
N THR A 153 4.49 -4.38 12.12
CA THR A 153 4.00 -5.00 13.37
C THR A 153 4.57 -4.33 14.61
N VAL A 154 5.88 -4.09 14.63
CA VAL A 154 6.58 -3.51 15.78
C VAL A 154 6.20 -2.04 16.01
N GLY A 155 6.00 -1.26 14.94
CA GLY A 155 5.66 0.16 15.02
C GLY A 155 4.41 0.44 15.87
N PRO A 156 3.25 -0.13 15.52
CA PRO A 156 2.02 0.04 16.31
C PRO A 156 2.13 -0.45 17.75
N LEU A 157 2.84 -1.55 18.00
CA LEU A 157 3.08 -2.03 19.37
C LEU A 157 3.93 -1.04 20.18
N PHE A 158 4.89 -0.40 19.53
CA PHE A 158 5.68 0.66 20.16
C PHE A 158 4.83 1.90 20.45
N ALA A 159 3.88 2.26 19.57
CA ALA A 159 2.91 3.31 19.86
C ALA A 159 2.04 2.99 21.08
N ILE A 160 1.56 1.73 21.22
CA ILE A 160 0.81 1.30 22.41
C ILE A 160 1.65 1.45 23.69
N LEU A 161 2.92 1.03 23.65
CA LEU A 161 3.82 1.16 24.78
C LEU A 161 3.99 2.62 25.21
N LEU A 162 4.23 3.53 24.28
CA LEU A 162 4.37 4.97 24.58
C LEU A 162 3.07 5.57 25.11
N LEU A 163 1.92 5.21 24.55
CA LEU A 163 0.61 5.64 25.03
C LEU A 163 0.21 5.03 26.37
N SER A 164 0.78 3.88 26.76
CA SER A 164 0.57 3.34 28.11
C SER A 164 1.27 4.16 29.19
N LEU A 165 2.34 4.85 28.82
CA LEU A 165 3.07 5.76 29.71
C LEU A 165 2.41 7.14 29.81
N ASN A 166 1.90 7.67 28.68
CA ASN A 166 1.24 8.98 28.57
C ASN A 166 0.03 8.89 27.62
N PRO A 167 -1.16 8.48 28.13
CA PRO A 167 -2.33 8.16 27.27
C PRO A 167 -2.86 9.32 26.44
N ASP A 168 -2.72 10.56 26.90
CA ASP A 168 -3.27 11.75 26.26
C ASP A 168 -2.29 12.47 25.32
N GLU A 169 -1.03 12.04 25.27
CA GLU A 169 0.00 12.71 24.50
C GLU A 169 0.20 12.13 23.08
N LEU A 170 -0.84 12.20 22.25
CA LEU A 170 -0.73 11.76 20.85
C LEU A 170 0.35 12.49 20.05
N ARG A 171 0.65 13.76 20.40
CA ARG A 171 1.68 14.57 19.71
C ARG A 171 3.09 14.02 19.92
N SER A 172 3.39 13.50 21.09
CA SER A 172 4.71 12.99 21.42
C SER A 172 5.12 11.82 20.51
N LEU A 173 4.17 11.00 20.07
CA LEU A 173 4.43 9.87 19.17
C LEU A 173 5.11 10.30 17.86
N TYR A 174 4.75 11.47 17.33
CA TYR A 174 5.33 11.99 16.09
C TYR A 174 6.81 12.35 16.24
N PHE A 175 7.20 12.83 17.41
CA PHE A 175 8.60 13.14 17.72
C PHE A 175 9.40 11.86 17.99
N TRP A 176 8.81 10.87 18.68
CA TRP A 176 9.42 9.56 18.86
C TRP A 176 9.63 8.81 17.53
N ALA A 177 8.71 8.95 16.59
CA ALA A 177 8.81 8.34 15.27
C ALA A 177 9.98 8.89 14.42
N LEU A 178 10.48 10.09 14.76
CA LEU A 178 11.67 10.65 14.11
C LEU A 178 12.91 9.77 14.34
N ILE A 179 13.05 9.15 15.52
CA ILE A 179 14.22 8.35 15.87
C ILE A 179 14.41 7.17 14.92
N PRO A 180 13.47 6.21 14.78
CA PRO A 180 13.63 5.13 13.82
C PRO A 180 13.68 5.65 12.38
N GLY A 181 12.99 6.74 12.04
CA GLY A 181 13.10 7.39 10.74
C GLY A 181 14.53 7.84 10.43
N LEU A 182 15.22 8.48 11.35
CA LEU A 182 16.62 8.91 11.18
C LEU A 182 17.60 7.73 11.17
N VAL A 183 17.33 6.67 11.95
CA VAL A 183 18.11 5.42 11.90
C VAL A 183 18.06 4.82 10.50
N SER A 184 16.87 4.78 9.86
CA SER A 184 16.73 4.30 8.48
C SER A 184 17.61 5.11 7.51
N VAL A 185 17.62 6.43 7.63
CA VAL A 185 18.46 7.33 6.81
C VAL A 185 19.95 7.09 7.07
N ALA A 186 20.37 6.94 8.32
CA ALA A 186 21.77 6.67 8.68
C ALA A 186 22.28 5.35 8.07
N ILE A 187 21.46 4.30 8.09
CA ILE A 187 21.84 3.01 7.49
C ILE A 187 22.04 3.16 5.97
N ILE A 188 21.23 3.97 5.26
CA ILE A 188 21.39 4.16 3.81
C ILE A 188 22.76 4.75 3.46
N PHE A 189 23.29 5.67 4.26
CA PHE A 189 24.62 6.23 4.01
C PHE A 189 25.71 5.17 4.02
N SER A 190 25.55 4.08 4.79
CA SER A 190 26.47 2.95 4.83
C SER A 190 26.40 2.03 3.60
N ILE A 191 25.41 2.19 2.73
CA ILE A 191 25.24 1.38 1.51
C ILE A 191 26.09 1.98 0.39
N ARG A 192 26.91 1.15 -0.24
CA ARG A 192 27.66 1.55 -1.42
C ARG A 192 26.84 1.25 -2.67
N GLU A 193 26.62 2.25 -3.50
CA GLU A 193 25.95 2.09 -4.80
C GLU A 193 27.01 1.83 -5.87
N PRO A 194 26.96 0.69 -6.59
CA PRO A 194 27.78 0.49 -7.78
C PRO A 194 27.37 1.49 -8.86
N ARG A 195 28.32 2.04 -9.59
CA ARG A 195 28.01 2.86 -10.76
C ARG A 195 27.40 1.96 -11.85
N HIS A 196 26.17 2.23 -12.24
CA HIS A 196 25.52 1.55 -13.36
C HIS A 196 25.88 2.23 -14.68
N LYS A 197 26.05 1.43 -15.75
CA LYS A 197 26.06 1.96 -17.10
C LYS A 197 24.67 2.47 -17.43
N ILE A 198 24.58 3.66 -18.01
CA ILE A 198 23.32 4.22 -18.50
C ILE A 198 22.88 3.33 -19.68
N GLU A 199 21.95 2.42 -19.43
CA GLU A 199 21.19 1.82 -20.53
C GLU A 199 20.11 2.82 -20.88
N SER A 200 20.20 3.42 -22.05
CA SER A 200 19.18 4.33 -22.60
C SER A 200 17.91 3.54 -22.91
N ARG A 201 17.15 3.23 -21.89
CA ARG A 201 15.81 2.67 -22.07
C ARG A 201 14.92 3.82 -22.49
N ASN A 202 14.44 3.81 -23.73
CA ASN A 202 13.45 4.76 -24.20
C ASN A 202 12.21 4.65 -23.30
N TRP A 203 12.01 5.67 -22.46
CA TRP A 203 10.79 5.79 -21.65
C TRP A 203 9.64 6.14 -22.59
N GLU A 204 8.78 5.17 -22.84
CA GLU A 204 7.51 5.43 -23.50
C GLU A 204 6.51 5.92 -22.45
N ASN A 205 5.84 7.03 -22.75
CA ASN A 205 4.77 7.52 -21.91
C ASN A 205 3.68 6.42 -21.81
N PRO A 206 3.33 5.93 -20.60
CA PRO A 206 2.33 4.88 -20.43
C PRO A 206 1.00 5.16 -21.12
N PHE A 207 0.58 6.43 -21.17
CA PHE A 207 -0.67 6.83 -21.84
C PHE A 207 -0.60 6.72 -23.38
N LYS A 208 0.60 6.83 -23.99
CA LYS A 208 0.76 6.62 -25.44
C LYS A 208 0.70 5.14 -25.82
N THR A 209 0.93 4.24 -24.88
CA THR A 209 0.86 2.78 -25.11
C THR A 209 -0.55 2.23 -24.99
N TRP A 210 -1.56 3.05 -24.60
CA TRP A 210 -2.95 2.62 -24.38
C TRP A 210 -3.56 1.85 -25.56
N GLY A 211 -3.24 2.27 -26.80
CA GLY A 211 -3.72 1.59 -28.01
C GLY A 211 -3.20 0.17 -28.20
N ARG A 212 -2.09 -0.18 -27.54
CA ARG A 212 -1.43 -1.50 -27.65
C ARG A 212 -2.02 -2.54 -26.70
N PHE A 213 -2.85 -2.12 -25.73
CA PHE A 213 -3.52 -3.03 -24.80
C PHE A 213 -4.82 -3.57 -25.42
N ASP A 214 -5.05 -4.86 -25.21
CA ASP A 214 -6.23 -5.54 -25.67
C ASP A 214 -7.48 -5.23 -24.83
N ARG A 215 -8.64 -5.61 -25.35
CA ARG A 215 -9.95 -5.41 -24.71
C ARG A 215 -10.00 -6.00 -23.28
N PRO A 216 -9.51 -7.22 -23.00
CA PRO A 216 -9.56 -7.80 -21.66
C PRO A 216 -8.87 -6.93 -20.61
N PHE A 217 -7.68 -6.41 -20.89
CA PHE A 217 -6.98 -5.52 -19.97
C PHE A 217 -7.75 -4.22 -19.72
N LYS A 218 -8.31 -3.62 -20.76
CA LYS A 218 -9.09 -2.36 -20.66
C LYS A 218 -10.35 -2.55 -19.82
N GLN A 219 -11.06 -3.68 -20.00
CA GLN A 219 -12.24 -4.03 -19.20
C GLN A 219 -11.88 -4.29 -17.74
N TYR A 220 -10.79 -5.02 -17.50
CA TYR A 220 -10.28 -5.23 -16.15
C TYR A 220 -9.91 -3.90 -15.47
N LEU A 221 -9.17 -3.03 -16.16
CA LEU A 221 -8.77 -1.73 -15.61
C LEU A 221 -9.98 -0.83 -15.32
N PHE A 222 -11.01 -0.88 -16.17
CA PHE A 222 -12.28 -0.17 -15.93
C PHE A 222 -12.99 -0.68 -14.67
N ALA A 223 -13.15 -2.01 -14.55
CA ALA A 223 -13.80 -2.62 -13.39
C ALA A 223 -13.02 -2.35 -12.10
N TRP A 224 -11.69 -2.42 -12.16
CA TRP A 224 -10.81 -2.04 -11.05
C TRP A 224 -10.93 -0.56 -10.70
N GLY A 225 -11.09 0.31 -11.68
CA GLY A 225 -11.37 1.74 -11.49
C GLY A 225 -12.70 1.97 -10.75
N VAL A 226 -13.76 1.25 -11.10
CA VAL A 226 -15.06 1.29 -10.39
C VAL A 226 -14.89 0.88 -8.93
N PHE A 227 -14.16 -0.21 -8.65
CA PHE A 227 -13.82 -0.59 -7.29
C PHE A 227 -13.03 0.51 -6.57
N SER A 228 -11.98 1.04 -7.21
CA SER A 228 -11.10 2.05 -6.63
C SER A 228 -11.81 3.38 -6.34
N LEU A 229 -12.85 3.74 -7.11
CA LEU A 229 -13.70 4.90 -6.83
C LEU A 229 -14.54 4.75 -5.55
N ALA A 230 -14.79 3.52 -5.12
CA ALA A 230 -15.55 3.21 -3.91
C ALA A 230 -14.65 2.78 -2.73
N ASN A 231 -13.45 2.30 -3.01
CA ASN A 231 -12.49 1.86 -2.00
C ASN A 231 -11.76 3.04 -1.37
N SER A 232 -12.32 3.57 -0.28
CA SER A 232 -11.71 4.63 0.53
C SER A 232 -10.53 4.12 1.36
N SER A 233 -9.77 5.04 1.98
CA SER A 233 -8.66 4.70 2.88
C SER A 233 -9.12 3.82 4.05
N ASP A 234 -8.29 2.86 4.46
CA ASP A 234 -8.48 1.98 5.64
C ASP A 234 -8.67 2.77 6.95
N VAL A 235 -8.29 4.04 6.94
CA VAL A 235 -8.52 4.98 8.04
C VAL A 235 -9.98 5.03 8.46
N PHE A 236 -10.93 4.89 7.53
CA PHE A 236 -12.37 4.88 7.85
C PHE A 236 -12.78 3.67 8.68
N LEU A 237 -12.15 2.50 8.49
CA LEU A 237 -12.35 1.31 9.33
C LEU A 237 -11.92 1.59 10.77
N LEU A 238 -10.74 2.18 10.95
CA LEU A 238 -10.20 2.54 12.27
C LEU A 238 -11.08 3.57 12.97
N MET A 239 -11.52 4.59 12.23
CA MET A 239 -12.41 5.62 12.76
C MET A 239 -13.81 5.09 13.08
N ARG A 240 -14.31 4.08 12.36
CA ARG A 240 -15.56 3.40 12.69
C ARG A 240 -15.47 2.67 14.05
N ALA A 241 -14.35 1.98 14.30
CA ALA A 241 -14.09 1.38 15.61
C ALA A 241 -13.98 2.46 16.70
N LYS A 242 -13.27 3.57 16.42
CA LYS A 242 -13.17 4.69 17.36
C LYS A 242 -14.53 5.32 17.67
N ALA A 243 -15.36 5.54 16.65
CA ALA A 243 -16.72 6.09 16.80
C ALA A 243 -17.67 5.13 17.55
N PHE A 244 -17.42 3.82 17.49
CA PHE A 244 -18.15 2.82 18.29
C PHE A 244 -17.77 2.87 19.77
N GLY A 245 -16.65 3.47 20.15
CA GLY A 245 -16.20 3.62 21.54
C GLY A 245 -14.94 2.82 21.91
N PHE A 246 -14.22 2.24 20.94
CA PHE A 246 -12.94 1.60 21.23
C PHE A 246 -11.91 2.61 21.72
N SER A 247 -11.08 2.23 22.69
CA SER A 247 -9.90 3.00 23.10
C SER A 247 -8.91 3.12 21.95
N THR A 248 -8.03 4.12 22.00
CA THR A 248 -6.99 4.29 20.97
C THR A 248 -6.09 3.05 20.88
N GLN A 249 -5.74 2.44 22.01
CA GLN A 249 -4.95 1.21 22.05
C GLN A 249 -5.68 0.05 21.37
N SER A 250 -7.00 -0.10 21.63
CA SER A 250 -7.80 -1.15 20.98
C SER A 250 -7.91 -0.95 19.47
N VAL A 251 -8.02 0.30 18.99
CA VAL A 251 -7.99 0.62 17.53
C VAL A 251 -6.64 0.22 16.93
N ILE A 252 -5.54 0.49 17.62
CA ILE A 252 -4.21 0.07 17.18
C ILE A 252 -4.09 -1.46 17.14
N LEU A 253 -4.64 -2.17 18.13
CA LEU A 253 -4.66 -3.65 18.14
C LEU A 253 -5.49 -4.23 16.99
N LEU A 254 -6.64 -3.64 16.65
CA LEU A 254 -7.43 -4.03 15.48
C LEU A 254 -6.63 -3.85 14.16
N PHE A 255 -5.88 -2.75 14.06
CA PHE A 255 -4.96 -2.52 12.94
C PHE A 255 -3.88 -3.61 12.85
N CYS A 256 -3.24 -3.96 13.97
CA CYS A 256 -2.29 -5.07 14.03
C CYS A 256 -2.93 -6.40 13.61
N ALA A 257 -4.13 -6.69 14.09
CA ALA A 257 -4.82 -7.95 13.83
C ALA A 257 -5.08 -8.17 12.34
N TYR A 258 -5.60 -7.15 11.62
CA TYR A 258 -5.82 -7.31 10.18
C TYR A 258 -4.51 -7.41 9.40
N ASN A 259 -3.48 -6.65 9.75
CA ASN A 259 -2.17 -6.73 9.12
C ASN A 259 -1.51 -8.10 9.29
N LEU A 260 -1.63 -8.71 10.48
CA LEU A 260 -1.17 -10.08 10.72
C LEU A 260 -1.93 -11.07 9.83
N THR A 261 -3.25 -11.01 9.81
CA THR A 261 -4.06 -11.90 8.94
C THR A 261 -3.68 -11.70 7.47
N TYR A 262 -3.55 -10.47 7.01
CA TYR A 262 -3.09 -10.14 5.66
C TYR A 262 -1.73 -10.75 5.35
N SER A 263 -0.75 -10.58 6.24
CA SER A 263 0.62 -11.06 6.03
C SER A 263 0.71 -12.58 5.96
N PHE A 264 -0.01 -13.29 6.84
CA PHE A 264 -0.02 -14.75 6.85
C PHE A 264 -0.83 -15.35 5.70
N SER A 265 -1.93 -14.73 5.31
CA SER A 265 -2.81 -15.24 4.26
C SER A 265 -2.29 -14.99 2.84
N SER A 266 -1.56 -13.87 2.61
CA SER A 266 -1.13 -13.46 1.27
C SER A 266 -0.35 -14.52 0.48
N PRO A 267 0.67 -15.21 1.04
CA PRO A 267 1.41 -16.21 0.28
C PRO A 267 0.54 -17.42 -0.09
N TRP A 268 -0.34 -17.83 0.83
CA TRP A 268 -1.24 -18.96 0.62
C TRP A 268 -2.32 -18.63 -0.41
N LEU A 269 -2.96 -17.46 -0.31
CA LEU A 269 -3.97 -17.00 -1.26
C LEU A 269 -3.35 -16.72 -2.63
N GLY A 270 -2.10 -16.21 -2.67
CA GLY A 270 -1.36 -16.07 -3.92
C GLY A 270 -1.18 -17.41 -4.64
N LYS A 271 -0.77 -18.47 -3.93
CA LYS A 271 -0.68 -19.83 -4.47
C LYS A 271 -2.05 -20.36 -4.91
N LEU A 272 -3.08 -20.18 -4.10
CA LEU A 272 -4.45 -20.59 -4.42
C LEU A 272 -4.94 -19.91 -5.72
N SER A 273 -4.55 -18.64 -5.97
CA SER A 273 -4.89 -17.94 -7.21
C SER A 273 -4.31 -18.59 -8.47
N ASP A 274 -3.16 -19.26 -8.35
CA ASP A 274 -2.55 -20.00 -9.47
C ASP A 274 -3.31 -21.33 -9.75
N GLU A 275 -3.96 -21.90 -8.73
CA GLU A 275 -4.71 -23.17 -8.82
C GLU A 275 -6.17 -22.96 -9.32
N ILE A 276 -6.92 -22.02 -8.72
CA ILE A 276 -8.34 -21.78 -9.02
C ILE A 276 -8.58 -20.70 -10.08
N GLY A 277 -7.51 -20.00 -10.48
CA GLY A 277 -7.54 -18.87 -11.41
C GLY A 277 -7.61 -17.51 -10.69
N ARG A 278 -6.80 -16.56 -11.19
CA ARG A 278 -6.66 -15.21 -10.58
C ARG A 278 -7.97 -14.43 -10.58
N LYS A 279 -8.73 -14.51 -11.66
CA LYS A 279 -10.05 -13.88 -11.79
C LYS A 279 -11.02 -14.37 -10.71
N THR A 280 -11.10 -15.69 -10.51
CA THR A 280 -11.99 -16.30 -9.51
C THR A 280 -11.65 -15.83 -8.09
N LEU A 281 -10.36 -15.86 -7.72
CA LEU A 281 -9.96 -15.42 -6.39
C LEU A 281 -10.18 -13.93 -6.19
N LEU A 282 -9.91 -13.09 -7.22
CA LEU A 282 -10.14 -11.66 -7.17
C LEU A 282 -11.61 -11.31 -6.96
N VAL A 283 -12.53 -11.94 -7.71
CA VAL A 283 -13.97 -11.75 -7.55
C VAL A 283 -14.41 -12.18 -6.15
N SER A 284 -13.95 -13.35 -5.66
CA SER A 284 -14.25 -13.81 -4.30
C SER A 284 -13.75 -12.82 -3.25
N GLY A 285 -12.54 -12.26 -3.43
CA GLY A 285 -11.99 -11.23 -2.54
C GLY A 285 -12.85 -9.96 -2.51
N LEU A 286 -13.32 -9.48 -3.67
CA LEU A 286 -14.21 -8.31 -3.75
C LEU A 286 -15.58 -8.57 -3.10
N LEU A 287 -16.12 -9.80 -3.19
CA LEU A 287 -17.34 -10.18 -2.49
C LEU A 287 -17.14 -10.25 -0.97
N VAL A 288 -15.97 -10.73 -0.52
CA VAL A 288 -15.60 -10.68 0.91
C VAL A 288 -15.49 -9.23 1.38
N PHE A 289 -14.86 -8.34 0.61
CA PHE A 289 -14.84 -6.90 0.91
C PHE A 289 -16.26 -6.35 1.05
N CYS A 290 -17.14 -6.63 0.08
CA CYS A 290 -18.54 -6.20 0.11
C CYS A 290 -19.23 -6.64 1.41
N ALA A 291 -19.11 -7.91 1.79
CA ALA A 291 -19.71 -8.46 3.00
C ALA A 291 -19.14 -7.82 4.29
N VAL A 292 -17.82 -7.63 4.35
CA VAL A 292 -17.14 -6.99 5.47
C VAL A 292 -17.57 -5.53 5.62
N TYR A 293 -17.65 -4.78 4.53
CA TYR A 293 -18.05 -3.37 4.58
C TYR A 293 -19.53 -3.21 4.94
N LEU A 294 -20.43 -4.05 4.39
CA LEU A 294 -21.82 -4.12 4.88
C LEU A 294 -21.86 -4.43 6.39
N GLY A 295 -21.02 -5.38 6.82
CA GLY A 295 -20.89 -5.72 8.23
C GLY A 295 -20.45 -4.53 9.09
N PHE A 296 -19.45 -3.76 8.70
CA PHE A 296 -19.02 -2.53 9.40
C PHE A 296 -20.12 -1.48 9.45
N GLY A 297 -20.92 -1.34 8.39
CA GLY A 297 -22.08 -0.44 8.37
C GLY A 297 -23.15 -0.83 9.40
N LEU A 298 -23.35 -2.14 9.61
CA LEU A 298 -24.36 -2.70 10.49
C LEU A 298 -23.83 -3.08 11.90
N ALA A 299 -22.52 -2.95 12.14
CA ALA A 299 -21.89 -3.40 13.38
C ALA A 299 -22.45 -2.69 14.61
N ASN A 300 -22.92 -3.49 15.58
CA ASN A 300 -23.54 -3.04 16.84
C ASN A 300 -22.93 -3.71 18.09
N SER A 301 -21.85 -4.47 17.95
CA SER A 301 -21.18 -5.17 19.04
C SER A 301 -19.66 -5.17 18.80
N ALA A 302 -18.87 -5.10 19.87
CA ALA A 302 -17.42 -5.03 19.81
C ALA A 302 -16.79 -6.24 19.11
N TRP A 303 -17.35 -7.45 19.28
CA TRP A 303 -16.81 -8.66 18.65
C TRP A 303 -16.97 -8.63 17.12
N HIS A 304 -17.97 -7.93 16.55
CA HIS A 304 -18.12 -7.73 15.12
C HIS A 304 -16.87 -7.05 14.53
N PHE A 305 -16.34 -6.04 15.21
CA PHE A 305 -15.14 -5.32 14.74
C PHE A 305 -13.94 -6.26 14.68
N TRP A 306 -13.69 -7.06 15.73
CA TRP A 306 -12.59 -8.03 15.69
C TRP A 306 -12.74 -9.03 14.55
N ALA A 307 -13.92 -9.60 14.37
CA ALA A 307 -14.19 -10.54 13.28
C ALA A 307 -13.98 -9.88 11.91
N PHE A 308 -14.53 -8.68 11.69
CA PHE A 308 -14.45 -8.01 10.41
C PHE A 308 -13.02 -7.53 10.08
N PHE A 309 -12.26 -7.07 11.05
CA PHE A 309 -10.84 -6.72 10.82
C PHE A 309 -10.01 -7.94 10.43
N LEU A 310 -10.21 -9.10 11.08
CA LEU A 310 -9.53 -10.34 10.69
C LEU A 310 -9.91 -10.78 9.26
N ILE A 311 -11.21 -10.76 8.92
CA ILE A 311 -11.69 -11.12 7.58
C ILE A 311 -11.23 -10.10 6.54
N TYR A 312 -11.13 -8.81 6.90
CA TYR A 312 -10.57 -7.77 6.03
C TYR A 312 -9.12 -8.07 5.64
N GLY A 313 -8.32 -8.60 6.57
CA GLY A 313 -6.96 -9.07 6.25
C GLY A 313 -6.92 -10.18 5.20
N LEU A 314 -7.90 -11.11 5.21
CA LEU A 314 -8.03 -12.13 4.16
C LEU A 314 -8.36 -11.51 2.78
N TYR A 315 -9.30 -10.54 2.76
CA TYR A 315 -9.59 -9.79 1.54
C TYR A 315 -8.34 -9.14 0.95
N MET A 316 -7.54 -8.44 1.77
CA MET A 316 -6.29 -7.81 1.33
C MET A 316 -5.33 -8.82 0.72
N GLY A 317 -5.18 -10.00 1.36
CA GLY A 317 -4.36 -11.10 0.84
C GLY A 317 -4.86 -11.66 -0.49
N ALA A 318 -6.19 -11.71 -0.69
CA ALA A 318 -6.81 -12.23 -1.90
C ALA A 318 -6.77 -11.25 -3.09
N THR A 319 -6.58 -9.95 -2.84
CA THR A 319 -6.79 -8.94 -3.90
C THR A 319 -5.53 -8.16 -4.27
N GLU A 320 -4.71 -7.71 -3.31
CA GLU A 320 -3.62 -6.77 -3.61
C GLU A 320 -2.55 -7.36 -4.53
N GLY A 321 -2.06 -8.55 -4.23
CA GLY A 321 -1.08 -9.25 -5.08
C GLY A 321 -1.69 -9.82 -6.35
N VAL A 322 -2.86 -10.44 -6.21
CA VAL A 322 -3.58 -11.13 -7.29
C VAL A 322 -4.06 -10.15 -8.36
N GLY A 323 -4.53 -8.96 -7.97
CA GLY A 323 -4.93 -7.92 -8.92
C GLY A 323 -3.77 -7.45 -9.80
N LYS A 324 -2.58 -7.24 -9.20
CA LYS A 324 -1.36 -6.90 -9.96
C LYS A 324 -0.94 -8.05 -10.89
N ALA A 325 -1.04 -9.28 -10.41
CA ALA A 325 -0.71 -10.46 -11.20
C ALA A 325 -1.65 -10.63 -12.40
N LEU A 326 -2.96 -10.42 -12.22
CA LEU A 326 -3.94 -10.42 -13.32
C LEU A 326 -3.64 -9.31 -14.34
N ALA A 327 -3.28 -8.11 -13.90
CA ALA A 327 -2.87 -7.04 -14.81
C ALA A 327 -1.65 -7.41 -15.66
N ILE A 328 -0.70 -8.15 -15.10
CA ILE A 328 0.48 -8.66 -15.81
C ILE A 328 0.10 -9.73 -16.83
N ASP A 329 -0.80 -10.64 -16.46
CA ASP A 329 -1.24 -11.73 -17.35
C ASP A 329 -2.01 -11.21 -18.57
N LEU A 330 -2.78 -10.12 -18.40
CA LEU A 330 -3.55 -9.46 -19.45
C LEU A 330 -2.73 -8.47 -20.28
N ALA A 331 -1.47 -8.23 -19.92
CA ALA A 331 -0.62 -7.26 -20.61
C ALA A 331 0.11 -7.91 -21.79
N PRO A 332 0.24 -7.19 -22.94
CA PRO A 332 1.09 -7.60 -24.04
C PRO A 332 2.55 -7.75 -23.59
N GLU A 333 3.32 -8.57 -24.31
CA GLU A 333 4.75 -8.70 -24.07
C GLU A 333 5.45 -7.34 -24.17
N GLY A 334 6.36 -7.08 -23.22
CA GLY A 334 7.07 -5.81 -23.10
C GLY A 334 6.31 -4.70 -22.36
N LEU A 335 5.00 -4.85 -22.06
CA LEU A 335 4.18 -3.86 -21.36
C LEU A 335 3.74 -4.29 -19.94
N LYS A 336 4.28 -5.39 -19.39
CA LYS A 336 3.93 -5.92 -18.08
C LYS A 336 4.13 -4.91 -16.93
N ALA A 337 5.26 -4.20 -16.93
CA ALA A 337 5.50 -3.15 -15.93
C ALA A 337 4.56 -1.95 -16.11
N THR A 338 4.24 -1.60 -17.36
CA THR A 338 3.31 -0.53 -17.70
C THR A 338 1.89 -0.85 -17.23
N SER A 339 1.43 -2.11 -17.35
CA SER A 339 0.10 -2.53 -16.87
C SER A 339 -0.06 -2.34 -15.35
N VAL A 340 0.96 -2.72 -14.57
CA VAL A 340 0.97 -2.50 -13.12
C VAL A 340 1.02 -1.01 -12.78
N GLY A 341 1.78 -0.22 -13.56
CA GLY A 341 1.83 1.23 -13.41
C GLY A 341 0.48 1.90 -13.69
N MET A 342 -0.23 1.49 -14.75
CA MET A 342 -1.58 1.98 -15.05
C MET A 342 -2.57 1.61 -13.95
N LEU A 343 -2.54 0.36 -13.47
CA LEU A 343 -3.39 -0.08 -12.34
C LEU A 343 -3.15 0.80 -11.11
N GLY A 344 -1.89 1.01 -10.74
CA GLY A 344 -1.52 1.87 -9.61
C GLY A 344 -1.94 3.34 -9.79
N THR A 345 -1.82 3.88 -11.02
CA THR A 345 -2.25 5.24 -11.33
C THR A 345 -3.76 5.40 -11.20
N VAL A 346 -4.54 4.47 -11.76
CA VAL A 346 -6.01 4.46 -11.62
C VAL A 346 -6.40 4.36 -10.15
N THR A 347 -5.82 3.42 -9.41
CA THR A 347 -6.09 3.29 -7.96
C THR A 347 -5.77 4.59 -7.24
N GLY A 348 -4.57 5.16 -7.41
CA GLY A 348 -4.17 6.38 -6.72
C GLY A 348 -5.07 7.58 -7.01
N LEU A 349 -5.44 7.80 -8.27
CA LEU A 349 -6.33 8.91 -8.64
C LEU A 349 -7.76 8.71 -8.10
N CYS A 350 -8.28 7.48 -8.20
CA CYS A 350 -9.63 7.17 -7.72
C CYS A 350 -9.73 7.26 -6.18
N THR A 351 -8.66 6.95 -5.45
CA THR A 351 -8.66 7.02 -3.98
C THR A 351 -8.91 8.42 -3.43
N ILE A 352 -8.56 9.49 -4.16
CA ILE A 352 -8.92 10.87 -3.77
C ILE A 352 -10.45 11.00 -3.69
N PHE A 353 -11.13 10.63 -4.78
CA PHE A 353 -12.59 10.73 -4.86
C PHE A 353 -13.26 9.80 -3.86
N ALA A 354 -12.81 8.54 -3.79
CA ALA A 354 -13.34 7.56 -2.86
C ALA A 354 -13.28 8.04 -1.40
N SER A 355 -12.11 8.52 -0.96
CA SER A 355 -11.91 8.96 0.42
C SER A 355 -12.61 10.28 0.71
N PHE A 356 -12.67 11.21 -0.25
CA PHE A 356 -13.45 12.45 -0.12
C PHE A 356 -14.94 12.14 0.01
N VAL A 357 -15.50 11.31 -0.88
CA VAL A 357 -16.92 10.92 -0.86
C VAL A 357 -17.26 10.16 0.43
N ALA A 358 -16.41 9.23 0.86
CA ALA A 358 -16.61 8.48 2.11
C ALA A 358 -16.64 9.44 3.31
N GLY A 359 -15.73 10.44 3.36
CA GLY A 359 -15.70 11.45 4.42
C GLY A 359 -16.95 12.34 4.40
N ALA A 360 -17.38 12.80 3.22
CA ALA A 360 -18.58 13.60 3.08
C ALA A 360 -19.86 12.84 3.49
N LEU A 361 -19.99 11.58 3.08
CA LEU A 361 -21.11 10.72 3.52
C LEU A 361 -21.09 10.51 5.03
N TRP A 362 -19.89 10.32 5.61
CA TRP A 362 -19.72 10.19 7.05
C TRP A 362 -20.20 11.40 7.81
N ASP A 363 -19.77 12.61 7.40
CA ASP A 363 -20.06 13.85 8.09
C ASP A 363 -21.52 14.31 7.89
N GLN A 364 -22.11 14.10 6.69
CA GLN A 364 -23.43 14.62 6.33
C GLN A 364 -24.59 13.68 6.67
N ILE A 365 -24.37 12.37 6.54
CA ILE A 365 -25.44 11.36 6.69
C ILE A 365 -25.14 10.46 7.88
N GLY A 366 -23.89 10.02 8.03
CA GLY A 366 -23.43 9.17 9.12
C GLY A 366 -22.44 8.09 8.70
N PRO A 367 -21.71 7.53 9.68
CA PRO A 367 -20.59 6.60 9.43
C PRO A 367 -20.93 5.41 8.55
N SER A 368 -22.12 4.80 8.73
CA SER A 368 -22.53 3.58 8.01
C SER A 368 -22.62 3.79 6.49
N TRP A 369 -22.94 5.02 6.02
CA TRP A 369 -23.13 5.29 4.60
C TRP A 369 -21.82 5.24 3.80
N ALA A 370 -20.69 5.60 4.41
CA ALA A 370 -19.39 5.43 3.79
C ALA A 370 -19.11 3.95 3.46
N PHE A 371 -19.54 3.04 4.33
CA PHE A 371 -19.36 1.59 4.15
C PHE A 371 -20.35 1.02 3.13
N TYR A 372 -21.60 1.46 3.11
CA TYR A 372 -22.58 1.03 2.11
C TYR A 372 -22.17 1.45 0.70
N TYR A 373 -21.65 2.68 0.54
CA TYR A 373 -21.08 3.17 -0.72
C TYR A 373 -19.95 2.28 -1.21
N ALA A 374 -18.99 1.97 -0.34
CA ALA A 374 -17.85 1.12 -0.69
C ALA A 374 -18.28 -0.31 -1.03
N ALA A 375 -19.22 -0.89 -0.28
CA ALA A 375 -19.77 -2.21 -0.55
C ALA A 375 -20.47 -2.28 -1.91
N ALA A 376 -21.27 -1.25 -2.25
CA ALA A 376 -21.95 -1.18 -3.54
C ALA A 376 -20.96 -1.14 -4.72
N GLY A 377 -19.91 -0.30 -4.61
CA GLY A 377 -18.88 -0.21 -5.65
C GLY A 377 -18.08 -1.50 -5.81
N ALA A 378 -17.74 -2.17 -4.70
CA ALA A 378 -17.08 -3.47 -4.74
C ALA A 378 -17.95 -4.56 -5.38
N PHE A 379 -19.25 -4.57 -5.07
CA PHE A 379 -20.19 -5.50 -5.69
C PHE A 379 -20.30 -5.26 -7.20
N ILE A 380 -20.44 -4.02 -7.64
CA ILE A 380 -20.49 -3.67 -9.08
C ILE A 380 -19.21 -4.11 -9.77
N ALA A 381 -18.06 -3.82 -9.18
CA ALA A 381 -16.76 -4.23 -9.74
C ALA A 381 -16.62 -5.75 -9.83
N ALA A 382 -17.03 -6.49 -8.78
CA ALA A 382 -17.05 -7.95 -8.78
C ALA A 382 -17.92 -8.49 -9.92
N MET A 383 -19.11 -7.92 -10.13
CA MET A 383 -20.00 -8.29 -11.23
C MET A 383 -19.38 -7.99 -12.60
N LEU A 384 -18.77 -6.82 -12.78
CA LEU A 384 -18.12 -6.46 -14.05
C LEU A 384 -16.96 -7.42 -14.37
N ILE A 385 -16.13 -7.78 -13.38
CA ILE A 385 -15.06 -8.76 -13.59
C ILE A 385 -15.64 -10.16 -13.85
N PHE A 386 -16.65 -10.57 -13.10
CA PHE A 386 -17.26 -11.90 -13.25
C PHE A 386 -17.89 -12.12 -14.64
N LEU A 387 -18.66 -11.13 -15.11
CA LEU A 387 -19.37 -11.20 -16.39
C LEU A 387 -18.46 -11.04 -17.62
N ASP A 388 -17.23 -10.55 -17.43
CA ASP A 388 -16.27 -10.42 -18.51
C ASP A 388 -15.76 -11.79 -18.97
N GLN A 389 -16.28 -12.29 -20.08
CA GLN A 389 -15.90 -13.57 -20.70
C GLN A 389 -14.59 -13.49 -21.50
N SER A 390 -14.06 -12.29 -21.72
CA SER A 390 -12.84 -12.07 -22.51
C SER A 390 -11.53 -12.39 -21.75
N THR A 391 -11.63 -12.57 -20.42
CA THR A 391 -10.49 -12.93 -19.57
C THR A 391 -10.36 -14.46 -19.53
N PRO A 392 -9.29 -15.07 -20.10
CA PRO A 392 -9.15 -16.52 -20.13
C PRO A 392 -9.12 -17.10 -18.73
N ASN A 393 -9.98 -18.07 -18.48
CA ASN A 393 -9.94 -18.87 -17.25
C ASN A 393 -8.94 -20.01 -17.51
N LYS A 394 -7.83 -20.06 -16.79
CA LYS A 394 -6.73 -21.01 -16.99
C LYS A 394 -7.16 -22.51 -17.05
N LYS A 395 -8.39 -22.81 -16.65
CA LYS A 395 -8.97 -24.15 -16.79
C LYS A 395 -9.35 -24.55 -18.23
N GLU A 396 -9.58 -23.58 -19.12
CA GLU A 396 -9.99 -23.87 -20.50
C GLU A 396 -8.80 -24.20 -21.41
N GLU A 397 -7.62 -23.64 -21.14
CA GLU A 397 -6.41 -23.96 -21.92
C GLU A 397 -5.87 -25.38 -21.68
N SER A 398 -6.17 -25.99 -20.51
CA SER A 398 -5.73 -27.36 -20.19
C SER A 398 -6.51 -28.46 -20.90
N TYR A 399 -7.62 -28.11 -21.58
CA TYR A 399 -8.48 -29.07 -22.29
C TYR A 399 -8.55 -28.85 -23.80
N ALA A 400 -7.75 -27.94 -24.38
CA ALA A 400 -7.63 -27.88 -25.83
C ALA A 400 -6.88 -29.13 -26.32
N PRO A 401 -7.50 -30.02 -27.09
CA PRO A 401 -6.80 -31.17 -27.64
C PRO A 401 -5.72 -30.64 -28.60
N LEU A 402 -4.50 -31.17 -28.43
CA LEU A 402 -3.43 -31.00 -29.41
C LEU A 402 -3.92 -31.57 -30.75
N ALA A 403 -4.33 -30.69 -31.66
CA ALA A 403 -4.67 -30.98 -33.02
C ALA A 403 -3.43 -30.94 -33.90
#